data_f9eaf965510b27771e79a8b3876295d4
#
_entry.id   f9eaf965510b27771e79a8b3876295d4
#
_cell.length_a   1.000
_cell.length_b   1.000
_cell.length_c   1.000
_cell.angle_alpha   90.00
_cell.angle_beta   90.00
_cell.angle_gamma   90.00
#
_symmetry.space_group_name_H-M   'P 1'
#
loop_
_entity.id
_entity.type
_entity.pdbx_description
1 polymer ?
#
loop_
_entity_poly.entity_id
_entity_poly.type
_entity_poly.pdbx_seq_one_letter_code
_entity_poly.pdbx_strand_id
1 'polypeptide(L)'
;VDNYVDILIDKGYKVAICEQMEDPKTTKGMVKREVTRLVTPGTTMDLAGDAARQNNYLTALKQEQGGYNLAYADLSTGELKVTKVSNEAAAINELVNLQTREVVTEPEVSASLLDQLTKRNILRSTQGQVVNQAEVAYLSQDLTDAGQRDVVALLVSYLLTTQKRSLAHLQRAVAYQLSSFMKIDHRSKVNLELTTNLRSGKRQGTLAWLLDETKTAMGSRLLKQWLDRPLLDQAKIERRYDRVQELLDHYFERQNLQEELIKVYDLERLAGRVAYGSVNGRDLIQLKTSLEQVPKIKYILQTLDVPAFDDLEQALDPLEDVAGLIDRAIAPEPPISLTDGGVIRDGYNHQLDEYRGAMQNGKQWIADLQEQERRATG
;
A
#
# COMPACT_ATOMS: atom_id res chain seq x y z
N VAL A 1 18.80 5.49 7.65
CA VAL A 1 18.54 4.07 7.93
C VAL A 1 17.88 3.44 6.72
N ASP A 2 16.83 4.06 6.15
CA ASP A 2 15.95 3.48 5.14
C ASP A 2 16.70 3.05 3.87
N ASN A 3 17.58 3.86 3.32
CA ASN A 3 18.40 3.49 2.14
C ASN A 3 19.25 2.20 2.33
N TYR A 4 19.70 1.93 3.56
CA TYR A 4 20.44 0.70 3.83
C TYR A 4 19.50 -0.51 3.96
N VAL A 5 18.30 -0.28 4.49
CA VAL A 5 17.25 -1.31 4.58
C VAL A 5 16.88 -1.77 3.18
N ASP A 6 16.62 -0.87 2.25
CA ASP A 6 16.25 -1.18 0.86
C ASP A 6 17.32 -2.02 0.15
N ILE A 7 18.59 -1.64 0.30
CA ILE A 7 19.71 -2.40 -0.29
C ILE A 7 19.81 -3.84 0.26
N LEU A 8 19.52 -4.02 1.55
CA LEU A 8 19.54 -5.35 2.17
C LEU A 8 18.34 -6.19 1.75
N ILE A 9 17.15 -5.56 1.69
CA ILE A 9 15.91 -6.20 1.25
C ILE A 9 16.03 -6.66 -0.22
N ASP A 10 16.58 -5.84 -1.10
CA ASP A 10 16.79 -6.21 -2.51
C ASP A 10 17.76 -7.39 -2.68
N LYS A 11 18.64 -7.60 -1.71
CA LYS A 11 19.52 -8.79 -1.64
C LYS A 11 18.83 -9.99 -0.98
N GLY A 12 17.55 -9.89 -0.59
CA GLY A 12 16.77 -10.96 0.01
C GLY A 12 16.98 -11.15 1.52
N TYR A 13 17.61 -10.20 2.22
CA TYR A 13 17.76 -10.26 3.68
C TYR A 13 16.49 -9.78 4.39
N LYS A 14 16.31 -10.26 5.63
CA LYS A 14 15.33 -9.74 6.58
C LYS A 14 16.05 -8.78 7.52
N VAL A 15 15.48 -7.60 7.74
CA VAL A 15 16.10 -6.54 8.56
C VAL A 15 15.24 -6.26 9.79
N ALA A 16 15.78 -6.51 10.98
CA ALA A 16 15.13 -6.15 12.23
C ALA A 16 15.49 -4.69 12.60
N ILE A 17 14.49 -3.83 12.71
CA ILE A 17 14.65 -2.45 13.20
C ILE A 17 14.49 -2.46 14.71
N CYS A 18 15.53 -1.98 15.38
CA CYS A 18 15.59 -1.92 16.83
C CYS A 18 15.70 -0.47 17.28
N GLU A 19 14.76 -0.02 18.09
CA GLU A 19 14.68 1.36 18.58
C GLU A 19 14.89 1.45 20.08
N GLN A 20 15.27 2.63 20.54
CA GLN A 20 15.37 2.93 21.97
C GLN A 20 13.97 3.19 22.52
N MET A 21 13.59 2.47 23.57
CA MET A 21 12.26 2.57 24.19
C MET A 21 12.21 3.55 25.37
N GLU A 22 13.37 4.07 25.80
CA GLU A 22 13.50 4.96 26.94
C GLU A 22 14.30 6.21 26.57
N ASP A 23 14.01 7.34 27.22
CA ASP A 23 14.78 8.56 27.04
C ASP A 23 16.16 8.41 27.73
N PRO A 24 17.28 8.55 26.97
CA PRO A 24 18.62 8.47 27.53
C PRO A 24 18.91 9.49 28.62
N LYS A 25 18.17 10.62 28.65
CA LYS A 25 18.35 11.67 29.68
C LYS A 25 17.74 11.32 31.03
N THR A 26 16.76 10.41 31.06
CA THR A 26 16.04 10.00 32.27
C THR A 26 16.47 8.64 32.81
N THR A 27 17.12 7.82 31.96
CA THR A 27 17.49 6.44 32.31
C THR A 27 18.87 6.38 32.94
N LYS A 28 18.95 5.77 34.14
CA LYS A 28 20.22 5.46 34.80
C LYS A 28 20.72 4.08 34.31
N GLY A 29 21.66 4.06 33.37
CA GLY A 29 22.24 2.82 32.83
C GLY A 29 22.08 2.66 31.31
N MET A 30 22.09 1.41 30.83
CA MET A 30 21.85 1.13 29.42
C MET A 30 20.38 1.31 29.08
N VAL A 31 20.09 2.11 28.04
CA VAL A 31 18.75 2.35 27.53
C VAL A 31 18.19 1.04 26.93
N LYS A 32 16.96 0.69 27.32
CA LYS A 32 16.26 -0.47 26.79
C LYS A 32 16.02 -0.29 25.30
N ARG A 33 16.34 -1.32 24.52
CA ARG A 33 16.08 -1.40 23.07
C ARG A 33 15.19 -2.58 22.76
N GLU A 34 14.26 -2.40 21.86
CA GLU A 34 13.38 -3.47 21.38
C GLU A 34 13.28 -3.46 19.87
N VAL A 35 13.06 -4.65 19.28
CA VAL A 35 12.74 -4.76 17.87
C VAL A 35 11.32 -4.25 17.67
N THR A 36 11.19 -3.13 16.94
CA THR A 36 9.91 -2.47 16.67
C THR A 36 9.23 -3.01 15.42
N ARG A 37 10.02 -3.43 14.44
CA ARG A 37 9.50 -4.10 13.22
C ARG A 37 10.56 -4.98 12.57
N LEU A 38 10.09 -5.96 11.81
CA LEU A 38 10.90 -6.76 10.91
C LEU A 38 10.53 -6.41 9.47
N VAL A 39 11.47 -5.85 8.71
CA VAL A 39 11.30 -5.55 7.29
C VAL A 39 11.80 -6.75 6.48
N THR A 40 10.98 -7.22 5.55
CA THR A 40 11.29 -8.38 4.68
C THR A 40 10.95 -8.03 3.23
N PRO A 41 11.40 -8.80 2.24
CA PRO A 41 11.09 -8.54 0.83
C PRO A 41 9.59 -8.41 0.52
N GLY A 42 8.73 -9.13 1.26
CA GLY A 42 7.27 -9.08 1.11
C GLY A 42 6.57 -8.01 1.94
N THR A 43 7.27 -7.34 2.87
CA THR A 43 6.66 -6.35 3.78
C THR A 43 7.14 -4.92 3.58
N THR A 44 7.90 -4.65 2.51
CA THR A 44 8.35 -3.30 2.16
C THR A 44 7.18 -2.45 1.67
N MET A 45 7.01 -1.27 2.28
CA MET A 45 5.92 -0.33 1.96
C MET A 45 6.40 0.89 1.13
N ASP A 46 7.64 1.30 1.30
CA ASP A 46 8.19 2.48 0.65
C ASP A 46 8.77 2.13 -0.71
N LEU A 47 7.91 2.18 -1.73
CA LEU A 47 8.27 1.95 -3.11
C LEU A 47 8.26 3.27 -3.88
N ALA A 48 9.40 3.64 -4.48
CA ALA A 48 9.57 4.87 -5.24
C ALA A 48 9.80 4.60 -6.74
N GLY A 49 9.58 5.60 -7.58
CA GLY A 49 9.82 5.52 -9.01
C GLY A 49 8.96 4.47 -9.71
N ASP A 50 9.57 3.65 -10.57
CA ASP A 50 8.86 2.59 -11.31
C ASP A 50 8.27 1.50 -10.39
N ALA A 51 8.87 1.27 -9.21
CA ALA A 51 8.34 0.34 -8.22
C ALA A 51 7.01 0.82 -7.62
N ALA A 52 6.73 2.14 -7.63
CA ALA A 52 5.43 2.67 -7.20
C ALA A 52 4.27 2.20 -8.09
N ARG A 53 4.54 1.86 -9.35
CA ARG A 53 3.56 1.34 -10.30
C ARG A 53 3.39 -0.19 -10.25
N GLN A 54 3.97 -0.85 -9.25
CA GLN A 54 3.91 -2.29 -9.06
C GLN A 54 3.42 -2.61 -7.66
N ASN A 55 2.73 -3.74 -7.52
CA ASN A 55 2.39 -4.32 -6.23
C ASN A 55 3.60 -5.06 -5.65
N ASN A 56 3.67 -5.13 -4.32
CA ASN A 56 4.63 -5.95 -3.59
C ASN A 56 3.88 -6.98 -2.74
N TYR A 57 3.73 -8.19 -3.28
CA TYR A 57 2.92 -9.21 -2.64
C TYR A 57 3.75 -10.08 -1.69
N LEU A 58 3.33 -10.09 -0.42
CA LEU A 58 3.63 -11.17 0.51
C LEU A 58 2.57 -12.24 0.34
N THR A 59 2.96 -13.50 0.19
CA THR A 59 2.01 -14.60 0.03
C THR A 59 2.07 -15.56 1.20
N ALA A 60 0.99 -16.29 1.47
CA ALA A 60 0.98 -17.46 2.32
C ALA A 60 0.47 -18.66 1.55
N LEU A 61 1.02 -19.83 1.85
CA LEU A 61 0.65 -21.08 1.22
C LEU A 61 0.43 -22.14 2.29
N LYS A 62 -0.75 -22.79 2.24
CA LYS A 62 -1.11 -23.89 3.13
C LYS A 62 -1.61 -25.06 2.33
N GLN A 63 -1.04 -26.25 2.61
CA GLN A 63 -1.48 -27.50 2.01
C GLN A 63 -2.77 -27.98 2.67
N GLU A 64 -3.69 -28.49 1.88
CA GLU A 64 -4.94 -29.11 2.31
C GLU A 64 -5.17 -30.42 1.54
N GLN A 65 -6.10 -31.26 2.03
CA GLN A 65 -6.50 -32.44 1.28
C GLN A 65 -7.07 -32.02 -0.08
N GLY A 66 -6.38 -32.43 -1.15
CA GLY A 66 -6.78 -32.15 -2.53
C GLY A 66 -6.26 -30.84 -3.14
N GLY A 67 -5.25 -30.20 -2.54
CA GLY A 67 -4.60 -29.02 -3.15
C GLY A 67 -3.91 -28.08 -2.17
N TYR A 68 -3.90 -26.80 -2.53
CA TYR A 68 -3.31 -25.73 -1.72
C TYR A 68 -4.25 -24.54 -1.65
N ASN A 69 -4.32 -23.90 -0.49
CA ASN A 69 -4.88 -22.56 -0.35
C ASN A 69 -3.72 -21.54 -0.38
N LEU A 70 -3.92 -20.47 -1.10
CA LEU A 70 -2.95 -19.38 -1.27
C LEU A 70 -3.62 -18.05 -0.96
N ALA A 71 -3.04 -17.29 -0.02
CA ALA A 71 -3.43 -15.92 0.23
C ALA A 71 -2.27 -14.98 -0.10
N TYR A 72 -2.58 -13.76 -0.52
CA TYR A 72 -1.56 -12.73 -0.69
C TYR A 72 -2.07 -11.37 -0.23
N ALA A 73 -1.15 -10.55 0.25
CA ALA A 73 -1.42 -9.17 0.64
C ALA A 73 -0.34 -8.24 0.11
N ASP A 74 -0.74 -7.03 -0.23
CA ASP A 74 0.15 -5.89 -0.42
C ASP A 74 -0.06 -4.91 0.73
N LEU A 75 0.92 -4.83 1.64
CA LEU A 75 0.85 -3.95 2.81
C LEU A 75 0.77 -2.47 2.44
N SER A 76 1.31 -2.08 1.29
CA SER A 76 1.32 -0.69 0.87
C SER A 76 -0.03 -0.20 0.36
N THR A 77 -0.85 -1.10 -0.21
CA THR A 77 -2.17 -0.79 -0.81
C THR A 77 -3.34 -1.30 0.01
N GLY A 78 -3.08 -2.20 0.97
CA GLY A 78 -4.12 -2.85 1.78
C GLY A 78 -4.84 -4.00 1.06
N GLU A 79 -4.42 -4.39 -0.14
CA GLU A 79 -5.03 -5.50 -0.89
C GLU A 79 -4.81 -6.84 -0.16
N LEU A 80 -5.88 -7.63 0.00
CA LEU A 80 -5.83 -8.99 0.56
C LEU A 80 -6.72 -9.91 -0.26
N LYS A 81 -6.13 -10.91 -0.90
CA LYS A 81 -6.86 -11.87 -1.73
C LYS A 81 -6.49 -13.32 -1.41
N VAL A 82 -7.41 -14.23 -1.73
CA VAL A 82 -7.25 -15.66 -1.45
C VAL A 82 -7.81 -16.52 -2.58
N THR A 83 -7.15 -17.62 -2.86
CA THR A 83 -7.60 -18.61 -3.85
C THR A 83 -7.25 -20.02 -3.42
N LYS A 84 -7.90 -21.00 -4.07
CA LYS A 84 -7.61 -22.43 -3.93
C LYS A 84 -7.10 -22.97 -5.26
N VAL A 85 -6.06 -23.79 -5.20
CA VAL A 85 -5.45 -24.44 -6.36
C VAL A 85 -5.33 -25.93 -6.17
N SER A 86 -5.40 -26.68 -7.26
CA SER A 86 -5.57 -28.15 -7.23
C SER A 86 -4.33 -28.94 -6.87
N ASN A 87 -3.13 -28.35 -7.00
CA ASN A 87 -1.87 -29.06 -6.77
C ASN A 87 -0.69 -28.10 -6.57
N GLU A 88 0.48 -28.65 -6.17
CA GLU A 88 1.70 -27.90 -5.93
C GLU A 88 2.18 -27.12 -7.16
N ALA A 89 2.10 -27.71 -8.36
CA ALA A 89 2.51 -27.05 -9.58
C ALA A 89 1.66 -25.78 -9.88
N ALA A 90 0.35 -25.86 -9.64
CA ALA A 90 -0.55 -24.72 -9.76
C ALA A 90 -0.25 -23.65 -8.71
N ALA A 91 0.09 -24.04 -7.47
CA ALA A 91 0.49 -23.11 -6.42
C ALA A 91 1.79 -22.39 -6.78
N ILE A 92 2.79 -23.10 -7.22
CA ILE A 92 4.07 -22.52 -7.68
C ILE A 92 3.85 -21.57 -8.88
N ASN A 93 3.03 -21.96 -9.84
CA ASN A 93 2.72 -21.09 -10.98
C ASN A 93 2.05 -19.79 -10.54
N GLU A 94 1.16 -19.86 -9.54
CA GLU A 94 0.51 -18.66 -9.01
C GLU A 94 1.49 -17.75 -8.25
N LEU A 95 2.39 -18.31 -7.43
CA LEU A 95 3.45 -17.55 -6.77
C LEU A 95 4.34 -16.81 -7.79
N VAL A 96 4.69 -17.47 -8.87
CA VAL A 96 5.51 -16.87 -9.95
C VAL A 96 4.72 -15.80 -10.70
N ASN A 97 3.44 -16.03 -10.99
CA ASN A 97 2.57 -15.04 -11.64
C ASN A 97 2.36 -13.78 -10.79
N LEU A 98 2.31 -13.92 -9.47
CA LEU A 98 2.25 -12.82 -8.51
C LEU A 98 3.60 -12.12 -8.33
N GLN A 99 4.67 -12.63 -8.95
CA GLN A 99 6.04 -12.15 -8.73
C GLN A 99 6.42 -12.16 -7.24
N THR A 100 5.95 -13.18 -6.51
CA THR A 100 6.17 -13.33 -5.08
C THR A 100 7.66 -13.39 -4.77
N ARG A 101 8.11 -12.49 -3.89
CA ARG A 101 9.48 -12.50 -3.34
C ARG A 101 9.58 -13.31 -2.06
N GLU A 102 8.49 -13.40 -1.30
CA GLU A 102 8.44 -14.07 -0.01
C GLU A 102 7.12 -14.83 0.17
N VAL A 103 7.22 -16.07 0.63
CA VAL A 103 6.07 -16.92 0.95
C VAL A 103 6.11 -17.38 2.40
N VAL A 104 4.99 -17.24 3.09
CA VAL A 104 4.78 -17.72 4.46
C VAL A 104 4.16 -19.12 4.40
N THR A 105 4.74 -20.06 5.12
CA THR A 105 4.23 -21.45 5.23
C THR A 105 4.16 -21.90 6.67
N GLU A 106 3.47 -23.00 6.92
CA GLU A 106 3.64 -23.73 8.17
C GLU A 106 5.10 -24.26 8.29
N PRO A 107 5.56 -24.58 9.51
CA PRO A 107 6.94 -25.10 9.70
C PRO A 107 7.24 -26.36 8.88
N GLU A 108 6.25 -27.26 8.77
CA GLU A 108 6.37 -28.51 8.03
C GLU A 108 5.73 -28.37 6.65
N VAL A 109 6.54 -28.57 5.61
CA VAL A 109 6.12 -28.57 4.21
C VAL A 109 6.90 -29.63 3.43
N SER A 110 6.40 -30.01 2.25
CA SER A 110 7.05 -31.02 1.41
C SER A 110 8.46 -30.58 0.97
N ALA A 111 9.37 -31.53 0.86
CA ALA A 111 10.71 -31.30 0.31
C ALA A 111 10.65 -30.80 -1.14
N SER A 112 9.66 -31.25 -1.91
CA SER A 112 9.41 -30.79 -3.27
C SER A 112 9.12 -29.29 -3.29
N LEU A 113 8.21 -28.80 -2.44
CA LEU A 113 7.88 -27.36 -2.33
C LEU A 113 9.12 -26.56 -1.98
N LEU A 114 9.93 -27.00 -1.01
CA LEU A 114 11.16 -26.30 -0.62
C LEU A 114 12.16 -26.16 -1.79
N ASP A 115 12.37 -27.24 -2.54
CA ASP A 115 13.23 -27.23 -3.72
C ASP A 115 12.71 -26.26 -4.80
N GLN A 116 11.39 -26.26 -5.06
CA GLN A 116 10.77 -25.37 -6.02
C GLN A 116 10.86 -23.88 -5.63
N LEU A 117 10.73 -23.54 -4.37
CA LEU A 117 10.89 -22.17 -3.86
C LEU A 117 12.34 -21.70 -3.99
N THR A 118 13.29 -22.57 -3.59
CA THR A 118 14.73 -22.29 -3.66
C THR A 118 15.17 -22.04 -5.11
N LYS A 119 14.77 -22.89 -6.05
CA LYS A 119 15.09 -22.74 -7.48
C LYS A 119 14.60 -21.44 -8.10
N ARG A 120 13.60 -20.80 -7.49
CA ARG A 120 13.00 -19.54 -7.97
C ARG A 120 13.41 -18.33 -7.16
N ASN A 121 14.32 -18.50 -6.20
CA ASN A 121 14.73 -17.45 -5.27
C ASN A 121 13.56 -16.81 -4.51
N ILE A 122 12.51 -17.60 -4.19
CA ILE A 122 11.40 -17.16 -3.34
C ILE A 122 11.82 -17.42 -1.89
N LEU A 123 11.90 -16.35 -1.11
CA LEU A 123 12.24 -16.45 0.31
C LEU A 123 11.10 -17.16 1.06
N ARG A 124 11.43 -18.18 1.84
CA ARG A 124 10.47 -18.83 2.72
C ARG A 124 10.53 -18.24 4.12
N SER A 125 9.36 -17.93 4.66
CA SER A 125 9.13 -17.58 6.05
C SER A 125 8.16 -18.58 6.68
N THR A 126 8.20 -18.71 8.00
CA THR A 126 7.35 -19.68 8.71
C THR A 126 6.51 -18.97 9.78
N GLN A 127 5.27 -19.42 9.91
CA GLN A 127 4.37 -19.03 10.98
C GLN A 127 3.63 -20.27 11.48
N GLY A 128 3.71 -20.56 12.78
CA GLY A 128 3.11 -21.78 13.35
C GLY A 128 1.86 -21.53 14.21
N GLN A 129 1.62 -20.30 14.64
CA GLN A 129 0.51 -19.97 15.54
C GLN A 129 -0.31 -18.80 15.01
N VAL A 130 -1.62 -18.87 15.20
CA VAL A 130 -2.53 -17.76 14.93
C VAL A 130 -2.47 -16.76 16.09
N VAL A 131 -2.18 -15.50 15.78
CA VAL A 131 -2.16 -14.39 16.73
C VAL A 131 -3.29 -13.41 16.43
N ASN A 132 -3.79 -12.73 17.46
CA ASN A 132 -4.89 -11.76 17.35
C ASN A 132 -6.11 -12.29 16.57
N GLN A 133 -6.80 -13.26 17.15
CA GLN A 133 -7.95 -13.93 16.51
C GLN A 133 -9.06 -12.96 16.08
N ALA A 134 -9.25 -11.84 16.76
CA ALA A 134 -10.27 -10.85 16.40
C ALA A 134 -9.96 -10.16 15.06
N GLU A 135 -8.72 -9.75 14.83
CA GLU A 135 -8.30 -9.10 13.58
C GLU A 135 -8.31 -10.09 12.40
N VAL A 136 -7.83 -11.33 12.64
CA VAL A 136 -7.92 -12.42 11.69
C VAL A 136 -9.37 -12.71 11.32
N ALA A 137 -10.27 -12.80 12.31
CA ALA A 137 -11.70 -13.06 12.09
C ALA A 137 -12.35 -11.93 11.27
N TYR A 138 -12.04 -10.67 11.57
CA TYR A 138 -12.53 -9.52 10.80
C TYR A 138 -12.08 -9.56 9.34
N LEU A 139 -10.80 -9.80 9.08
CA LEU A 139 -10.25 -9.82 7.72
C LEU A 139 -10.74 -11.02 6.90
N SER A 140 -11.13 -12.13 7.53
CA SER A 140 -11.60 -13.34 6.86
C SER A 140 -13.10 -13.57 6.92
N GLN A 141 -13.91 -12.64 7.47
CA GLN A 141 -15.32 -12.84 7.79
C GLN A 141 -16.20 -13.16 6.56
N ASP A 142 -15.85 -12.62 5.39
CA ASP A 142 -16.61 -12.80 4.15
C ASP A 142 -16.26 -14.11 3.41
N LEU A 143 -15.28 -14.86 3.92
CA LEU A 143 -14.87 -16.15 3.36
C LEU A 143 -15.73 -17.29 3.89
N THR A 144 -16.25 -18.12 3.00
CA THR A 144 -17.04 -19.31 3.35
C THR A 144 -16.20 -20.57 3.51
N ASP A 145 -15.11 -20.71 2.75
CA ASP A 145 -14.22 -21.86 2.77
C ASP A 145 -13.27 -21.81 3.99
N ALA A 146 -13.22 -22.90 4.76
CA ALA A 146 -12.40 -22.98 5.97
C ALA A 146 -10.90 -22.93 5.65
N GLY A 147 -10.45 -23.63 4.60
CA GLY A 147 -9.05 -23.64 4.18
C GLY A 147 -8.58 -22.25 3.72
N GLN A 148 -9.45 -21.48 3.07
CA GLN A 148 -9.17 -20.09 2.73
C GLN A 148 -9.03 -19.20 3.97
N ARG A 149 -9.91 -19.38 4.97
CA ARG A 149 -9.77 -18.66 6.26
C ARG A 149 -8.47 -19.01 6.96
N ASP A 150 -8.07 -20.26 6.94
CA ASP A 150 -6.85 -20.76 7.57
C ASP A 150 -5.59 -20.15 6.95
N VAL A 151 -5.49 -20.06 5.61
CA VAL A 151 -4.34 -19.48 4.96
C VAL A 151 -4.29 -17.96 5.14
N VAL A 152 -5.43 -17.28 5.20
CA VAL A 152 -5.52 -15.85 5.58
C VAL A 152 -5.06 -15.67 7.02
N ALA A 153 -5.47 -16.55 7.94
CA ALA A 153 -5.01 -16.52 9.33
C ALA A 153 -3.49 -16.68 9.44
N LEU A 154 -2.89 -17.57 8.65
CA LEU A 154 -1.44 -17.76 8.58
C LEU A 154 -0.73 -16.46 8.12
N LEU A 155 -1.19 -15.84 7.03
CA LEU A 155 -0.63 -14.62 6.46
C LEU A 155 -0.75 -13.44 7.43
N VAL A 156 -1.95 -13.19 7.95
CA VAL A 156 -2.24 -12.08 8.87
C VAL A 156 -1.45 -12.24 10.17
N SER A 157 -1.36 -13.47 10.71
CA SER A 157 -0.58 -13.73 11.92
C SER A 157 0.91 -13.44 11.72
N TYR A 158 1.46 -13.80 10.56
CA TYR A 158 2.84 -13.45 10.21
C TYR A 158 3.05 -11.94 10.14
N LEU A 159 2.13 -11.22 9.49
CA LEU A 159 2.18 -9.77 9.39
C LEU A 159 2.11 -9.11 10.78
N LEU A 160 1.18 -9.51 11.63
CA LEU A 160 1.06 -8.99 13.01
C LEU A 160 2.32 -9.23 13.83
N THR A 161 2.92 -10.41 13.69
CA THR A 161 4.14 -10.79 14.42
C THR A 161 5.35 -9.96 13.95
N THR A 162 5.46 -9.71 12.65
CA THR A 162 6.61 -9.02 12.05
C THR A 162 6.48 -7.50 12.12
N GLN A 163 5.28 -6.96 11.88
CA GLN A 163 5.05 -5.52 11.89
C GLN A 163 4.79 -4.96 13.29
N LYS A 164 4.31 -5.81 14.23
CA LYS A 164 3.97 -5.43 15.63
C LYS A 164 3.02 -4.23 15.72
N ARG A 165 2.13 -4.08 14.75
CA ARG A 165 1.15 -3.00 14.62
C ARG A 165 -0.18 -3.56 14.11
N SER A 166 -1.25 -2.80 14.28
CA SER A 166 -2.55 -3.12 13.68
C SER A 166 -2.47 -3.07 12.15
N LEU A 167 -3.20 -3.96 11.50
CA LEU A 167 -3.35 -4.06 10.06
C LEU A 167 -4.70 -3.47 9.60
N ALA A 168 -5.22 -2.47 10.30
CA ALA A 168 -6.53 -1.86 10.05
C ALA A 168 -6.72 -1.31 8.62
N HIS A 169 -5.62 -1.09 7.88
CA HIS A 169 -5.65 -0.68 6.48
C HIS A 169 -5.84 -1.83 5.50
N LEU A 170 -5.66 -3.08 5.93
CA LEU A 170 -5.94 -4.21 5.06
C LEU A 170 -7.44 -4.32 4.82
N GLN A 171 -7.79 -4.49 3.56
CA GLN A 171 -9.14 -4.80 3.15
C GLN A 171 -9.50 -6.23 3.55
N ARG A 172 -10.80 -6.51 3.73
CA ARG A 172 -11.26 -7.90 3.94
C ARG A 172 -10.85 -8.78 2.77
N ALA A 173 -10.50 -10.02 3.09
CA ALA A 173 -10.02 -10.97 2.11
C ALA A 173 -11.07 -11.26 1.04
N VAL A 174 -10.70 -11.09 -0.22
CA VAL A 174 -11.55 -11.37 -1.37
C VAL A 174 -11.12 -12.68 -2.01
N ALA A 175 -12.05 -13.65 -2.07
CA ALA A 175 -11.81 -14.90 -2.77
C ALA A 175 -11.89 -14.70 -4.28
N TYR A 176 -10.96 -15.30 -5.03
CA TYR A 176 -10.99 -15.32 -6.48
C TYR A 176 -10.74 -16.73 -7.03
N GLN A 177 -11.23 -16.97 -8.23
CA GLN A 177 -11.04 -18.23 -8.94
C GLN A 177 -10.15 -18.03 -10.14
N LEU A 178 -9.09 -18.84 -10.25
CA LEU A 178 -8.20 -18.80 -11.41
C LEU A 178 -8.92 -19.15 -12.72
N SER A 179 -9.99 -19.95 -12.65
CA SER A 179 -10.81 -20.29 -13.81
C SER A 179 -11.60 -19.13 -14.42
N SER A 180 -11.74 -18.01 -13.69
CA SER A 180 -12.39 -16.79 -14.19
C SER A 180 -11.52 -15.98 -15.16
N PHE A 181 -10.24 -16.34 -15.27
CA PHE A 181 -9.26 -15.63 -16.08
C PHE A 181 -8.62 -16.54 -17.14
N MET A 182 -8.20 -15.94 -18.23
CA MET A 182 -7.41 -16.64 -19.24
C MET A 182 -6.09 -17.10 -18.64
N LYS A 183 -5.81 -18.39 -18.75
CA LYS A 183 -4.56 -18.98 -18.24
C LYS A 183 -3.41 -18.59 -19.17
N ILE A 184 -2.53 -17.74 -18.70
CA ILE A 184 -1.27 -17.43 -19.36
C ILE A 184 -0.16 -17.89 -18.39
N ASP A 185 0.60 -18.89 -18.80
CA ASP A 185 1.74 -19.34 -18.01
C ASP A 185 2.88 -18.32 -18.03
N HIS A 186 3.76 -18.41 -17.05
CA HIS A 186 4.85 -17.45 -16.89
C HIS A 186 5.76 -17.36 -18.12
N ARG A 187 6.07 -18.48 -18.79
CA ARG A 187 6.92 -18.46 -19.99
C ARG A 187 6.25 -17.73 -21.15
N SER A 188 4.95 -17.96 -21.34
CA SER A 188 4.16 -17.23 -22.32
C SER A 188 4.11 -15.73 -22.02
N LYS A 189 3.92 -15.33 -20.76
CA LYS A 189 3.97 -13.91 -20.36
C LYS A 189 5.32 -13.26 -20.68
N VAL A 190 6.40 -13.96 -20.37
CA VAL A 190 7.76 -13.48 -20.63
C VAL A 190 8.03 -13.42 -22.14
N ASN A 191 7.68 -14.46 -22.89
CA ASN A 191 7.92 -14.51 -24.34
C ASN A 191 7.09 -13.47 -25.12
N LEU A 192 5.89 -13.13 -24.64
CA LEU A 192 5.05 -12.06 -25.19
C LEU A 192 5.47 -10.67 -24.71
N GLU A 193 6.47 -10.60 -23.82
CA GLU A 193 6.93 -9.35 -23.20
C GLU A 193 5.76 -8.49 -22.68
N LEU A 194 4.82 -9.11 -21.95
CA LEU A 194 3.63 -8.40 -21.48
C LEU A 194 3.98 -7.28 -20.49
N THR A 195 4.87 -7.57 -19.52
CA THR A 195 5.22 -6.63 -18.44
C THR A 195 6.72 -6.48 -18.23
N THR A 196 7.54 -7.39 -18.77
CA THR A 196 8.99 -7.39 -18.60
C THR A 196 9.67 -7.73 -19.93
N ASN A 197 10.60 -6.88 -20.34
CA ASN A 197 11.37 -7.08 -21.58
C ASN A 197 12.43 -8.17 -21.39
N LEU A 198 12.51 -9.10 -22.32
CA LEU A 198 13.41 -10.28 -22.29
C LEU A 198 14.89 -9.91 -22.24
N ARG A 199 15.29 -8.84 -22.91
CA ARG A 199 16.71 -8.47 -23.02
C ARG A 199 17.18 -7.59 -21.88
N SER A 200 16.35 -6.60 -21.52
CA SER A 200 16.73 -5.57 -20.53
C SER A 200 16.25 -5.86 -19.11
N GLY A 201 15.30 -6.78 -18.94
CA GLY A 201 14.60 -7.00 -17.67
C GLY A 201 13.75 -5.82 -17.20
N LYS A 202 13.65 -4.76 -18.02
CA LYS A 202 12.93 -3.52 -17.70
C LYS A 202 11.50 -3.54 -18.29
N ARG A 203 10.71 -2.58 -17.85
CA ARG A 203 9.34 -2.37 -18.36
C ARG A 203 9.32 -1.79 -19.80
N GLN A 204 10.30 -0.97 -20.13
CA GLN A 204 10.38 -0.30 -21.44
C GLN A 204 10.39 -1.30 -22.60
N GLY A 205 9.56 -1.06 -23.61
CA GLY A 205 9.41 -1.91 -24.80
C GLY A 205 8.45 -3.08 -24.60
N THR A 206 7.70 -3.16 -23.49
CA THR A 206 6.68 -4.18 -23.23
C THR A 206 5.29 -3.71 -23.63
N LEU A 207 4.32 -4.64 -23.71
CA LEU A 207 2.93 -4.31 -23.96
C LEU A 207 2.37 -3.36 -22.87
N ALA A 208 2.67 -3.63 -21.59
CA ALA A 208 2.28 -2.77 -20.48
C ALA A 208 2.86 -1.36 -20.59
N TRP A 209 4.09 -1.22 -21.06
CA TRP A 209 4.69 0.09 -21.29
C TRP A 209 4.01 0.85 -22.42
N LEU A 210 3.66 0.17 -23.52
CA LEU A 210 2.98 0.78 -24.67
C LEU A 210 1.56 1.26 -24.32
N LEU A 211 0.82 0.47 -23.53
CA LEU A 211 -0.58 0.74 -23.21
C LEU A 211 -0.78 1.65 -21.99
N ASP A 212 0.25 1.85 -21.16
CA ASP A 212 0.10 2.59 -19.91
C ASP A 212 0.15 4.11 -20.11
N GLU A 213 -0.98 4.64 -20.49
CA GLU A 213 -1.27 6.08 -20.53
C GLU A 213 -2.04 6.56 -19.29
N THR A 214 -2.07 5.72 -18.23
CA THR A 214 -2.78 6.03 -16.99
C THR A 214 -2.19 7.27 -16.30
N LYS A 215 -3.06 8.04 -15.65
CA LYS A 215 -2.67 9.30 -15.00
C LYS A 215 -2.34 9.13 -13.52
N THR A 216 -2.60 7.94 -12.95
CA THR A 216 -2.34 7.63 -11.53
C THR A 216 -1.54 6.33 -11.40
N ALA A 217 -0.78 6.19 -10.30
CA ALA A 217 -0.07 4.95 -9.99
C ALA A 217 -1.05 3.77 -9.76
N MET A 218 -2.20 4.04 -9.12
CA MET A 218 -3.29 3.07 -8.93
C MET A 218 -3.81 2.54 -10.28
N GLY A 219 -4.05 3.43 -11.24
CA GLY A 219 -4.45 3.06 -12.60
C GLY A 219 -3.42 2.18 -13.31
N SER A 220 -2.13 2.50 -13.18
CA SER A 220 -1.04 1.69 -13.74
C SER A 220 -1.00 0.28 -13.12
N ARG A 221 -1.19 0.15 -11.80
CA ARG A 221 -1.29 -1.15 -11.13
C ARG A 221 -2.49 -1.96 -11.63
N LEU A 222 -3.65 -1.32 -11.76
CA LEU A 222 -4.86 -1.96 -12.25
C LEU A 222 -4.70 -2.43 -13.71
N LEU A 223 -4.13 -1.61 -14.59
CA LEU A 223 -3.85 -1.99 -15.97
C LEU A 223 -2.92 -3.21 -16.04
N LYS A 224 -1.86 -3.23 -15.22
CA LYS A 224 -0.97 -4.40 -15.14
C LYS A 224 -1.73 -5.65 -14.69
N GLN A 225 -2.59 -5.54 -13.65
CA GLN A 225 -3.42 -6.67 -13.21
C GLN A 225 -4.34 -7.17 -14.33
N TRP A 226 -4.90 -6.30 -15.15
CA TRP A 226 -5.74 -6.69 -16.29
C TRP A 226 -4.96 -7.42 -17.38
N LEU A 227 -3.74 -6.99 -17.65
CA LEU A 227 -2.84 -7.66 -18.60
C LEU A 227 -2.37 -9.03 -18.09
N ASP A 228 -2.08 -9.10 -16.79
CA ASP A 228 -1.66 -10.35 -16.16
C ASP A 228 -2.78 -11.37 -16.05
N ARG A 229 -4.05 -10.94 -15.98
CA ARG A 229 -5.24 -11.76 -15.78
C ARG A 229 -6.39 -11.31 -16.67
N PRO A 230 -6.34 -11.58 -17.98
CA PRO A 230 -7.43 -11.24 -18.90
C PRO A 230 -8.72 -11.98 -18.52
N LEU A 231 -9.85 -11.29 -18.58
CA LEU A 231 -11.15 -11.87 -18.26
C LEU A 231 -11.56 -12.89 -19.31
N LEU A 232 -12.37 -13.88 -18.90
CA LEU A 232 -13.08 -14.82 -19.76
C LEU A 232 -14.58 -14.53 -19.84
N ASP A 233 -15.11 -13.80 -18.87
CA ASP A 233 -16.51 -13.41 -18.79
C ASP A 233 -16.81 -12.33 -19.84
N GLN A 234 -17.60 -12.69 -20.85
CA GLN A 234 -17.94 -11.82 -21.98
C GLN A 234 -18.66 -10.55 -21.49
N ALA A 235 -19.63 -10.67 -20.58
CA ALA A 235 -20.39 -9.51 -20.11
C ALA A 235 -19.50 -8.48 -19.40
N LYS A 236 -18.50 -8.96 -18.63
CA LYS A 236 -17.52 -8.07 -17.98
C LYS A 236 -16.56 -7.43 -18.98
N ILE A 237 -16.22 -8.13 -20.07
CA ILE A 237 -15.38 -7.58 -21.14
C ILE A 237 -16.15 -6.49 -21.89
N GLU A 238 -17.40 -6.79 -22.29
CA GLU A 238 -18.27 -5.84 -22.99
C GLU A 238 -18.50 -4.57 -22.18
N ARG A 239 -18.77 -4.70 -20.87
CA ARG A 239 -18.90 -3.52 -20.00
C ARG A 239 -17.64 -2.64 -19.98
N ARG A 240 -16.44 -3.21 -20.10
CA ARG A 240 -15.21 -2.42 -20.23
C ARG A 240 -15.15 -1.71 -21.59
N TYR A 241 -15.57 -2.38 -22.64
CA TYR A 241 -15.64 -1.78 -23.98
C TYR A 241 -16.66 -0.65 -24.04
N ASP A 242 -17.83 -0.81 -23.42
CA ASP A 242 -18.84 0.24 -23.34
C ASP A 242 -18.27 1.50 -22.68
N ARG A 243 -17.57 1.37 -21.55
CA ARG A 243 -16.90 2.49 -20.89
C ARG A 243 -15.84 3.17 -21.76
N VAL A 244 -15.08 2.39 -22.50
CA VAL A 244 -14.08 2.93 -23.43
C VAL A 244 -14.78 3.67 -24.57
N GLN A 245 -15.85 3.10 -25.13
CA GLN A 245 -16.61 3.73 -26.22
C GLN A 245 -17.19 5.06 -25.77
N GLU A 246 -17.86 5.10 -24.61
CA GLU A 246 -18.41 6.34 -24.08
C GLU A 246 -17.36 7.44 -23.89
N LEU A 247 -16.17 7.10 -23.38
CA LEU A 247 -15.08 8.06 -23.25
C LEU A 247 -14.46 8.46 -24.61
N LEU A 248 -14.59 7.64 -25.65
CA LEU A 248 -14.18 8.02 -27.00
C LEU A 248 -15.17 9.02 -27.61
N ASP A 249 -16.46 8.83 -27.38
CA ASP A 249 -17.53 9.66 -27.92
C ASP A 249 -17.64 11.01 -27.18
N HIS A 250 -17.19 11.07 -25.91
CA HIS A 250 -17.23 12.28 -25.05
C HIS A 250 -15.81 12.84 -24.86
N TYR A 251 -15.27 13.46 -25.89
CA TYR A 251 -13.88 13.94 -25.91
C TYR A 251 -13.55 14.95 -24.83
N PHE A 252 -14.41 15.95 -24.57
CA PHE A 252 -14.14 17.02 -23.61
C PHE A 252 -14.20 16.50 -22.17
N GLU A 253 -15.18 15.67 -21.87
CA GLU A 253 -15.33 15.05 -20.55
C GLU A 253 -14.13 14.13 -20.25
N ARG A 254 -13.67 13.39 -21.24
CA ARG A 254 -12.46 12.56 -21.14
C ARG A 254 -11.21 13.41 -20.85
N GLN A 255 -11.03 14.54 -21.52
CA GLN A 255 -9.90 15.44 -21.26
C GLN A 255 -9.97 16.03 -19.85
N ASN A 256 -11.13 16.54 -19.43
CA ASN A 256 -11.34 17.04 -18.10
C ASN A 256 -11.07 15.97 -17.03
N LEU A 257 -11.54 14.74 -17.26
CA LEU A 257 -11.28 13.61 -16.37
C LEU A 257 -9.77 13.33 -16.24
N GLN A 258 -9.03 13.33 -17.36
CA GLN A 258 -7.58 13.14 -17.33
C GLN A 258 -6.86 14.26 -16.57
N GLU A 259 -7.28 15.51 -16.71
CA GLU A 259 -6.71 16.66 -16.01
C GLU A 259 -6.92 16.58 -14.49
N GLU A 260 -8.10 16.13 -14.04
CA GLU A 260 -8.35 15.95 -12.61
C GLU A 260 -7.61 14.72 -12.05
N LEU A 261 -7.53 13.62 -12.82
CA LEU A 261 -6.81 12.42 -12.40
C LEU A 261 -5.29 12.65 -12.21
N ILE A 262 -4.67 13.55 -12.99
CA ILE A 262 -3.24 13.90 -12.82
C ILE A 262 -2.97 14.49 -11.43
N LYS A 263 -3.95 15.15 -10.81
CA LYS A 263 -3.85 15.77 -9.48
C LYS A 263 -4.08 14.78 -8.34
N VAL A 264 -4.50 13.55 -8.65
CA VAL A 264 -4.75 12.49 -7.67
C VAL A 264 -3.46 11.72 -7.40
N TYR A 265 -2.97 11.82 -6.18
CA TYR A 265 -1.85 11.02 -5.69
C TYR A 265 -2.27 9.56 -5.40
N ASP A 266 -1.33 8.76 -4.97
CA ASP A 266 -1.58 7.33 -4.67
C ASP A 266 -2.37 7.17 -3.35
N LEU A 267 -3.69 7.26 -3.44
CA LEU A 267 -4.60 7.17 -2.29
C LEU A 267 -4.47 5.86 -1.52
N GLU A 268 -4.27 4.74 -2.22
CA GLU A 268 -4.11 3.44 -1.57
C GLU A 268 -2.88 3.44 -0.64
N ARG A 269 -1.75 3.93 -1.13
CA ARG A 269 -0.51 4.00 -0.35
C ARG A 269 -0.53 5.09 0.71
N LEU A 270 -1.17 6.21 0.45
CA LEU A 270 -1.37 7.26 1.45
C LEU A 270 -2.21 6.74 2.61
N ALA A 271 -3.33 6.06 2.33
CA ALA A 271 -4.15 5.43 3.36
C ALA A 271 -3.36 4.37 4.15
N GLY A 272 -2.59 3.53 3.47
CA GLY A 272 -1.69 2.57 4.11
C GLY A 272 -0.69 3.24 5.07
N ARG A 273 -0.03 4.33 4.65
CA ARG A 273 0.89 5.09 5.51
C ARG A 273 0.20 5.75 6.71
N VAL A 274 -1.02 6.27 6.53
CA VAL A 274 -1.82 6.81 7.64
C VAL A 274 -2.10 5.73 8.67
N ALA A 275 -2.63 4.60 8.26
CA ALA A 275 -2.97 3.51 9.18
C ALA A 275 -1.72 2.87 9.83
N TYR A 276 -0.61 2.82 9.10
CA TYR A 276 0.66 2.34 9.62
C TYR A 276 1.37 3.34 10.54
N GLY A 277 0.94 4.61 10.57
CA GLY A 277 1.53 5.67 11.40
C GLY A 277 2.89 6.17 10.89
N SER A 278 3.22 5.96 9.61
CA SER A 278 4.45 6.45 8.96
C SER A 278 4.20 7.70 8.11
N VAL A 279 3.00 8.23 8.13
CA VAL A 279 2.59 9.42 7.39
C VAL A 279 3.27 10.68 7.93
N ASN A 280 3.66 11.59 7.04
CA ASN A 280 4.16 12.92 7.38
C ASN A 280 3.16 14.02 6.94
N GLY A 281 3.45 15.29 7.27
CA GLY A 281 2.57 16.41 6.93
C GLY A 281 2.34 16.56 5.43
N ARG A 282 3.36 16.33 4.59
CA ARG A 282 3.24 16.41 3.13
C ARG A 282 2.37 15.31 2.56
N ASP A 283 2.46 14.09 3.11
CA ASP A 283 1.57 12.99 2.73
C ASP A 283 0.11 13.31 3.01
N LEU A 284 -0.18 13.98 4.15
CA LEU A 284 -1.54 14.42 4.46
C LEU A 284 -2.04 15.51 3.50
N ILE A 285 -1.19 16.45 3.10
CA ILE A 285 -1.56 17.44 2.07
C ILE A 285 -1.81 16.77 0.71
N GLN A 286 -1.02 15.77 0.32
CA GLN A 286 -1.25 14.98 -0.90
C GLN A 286 -2.59 14.23 -0.81
N LEU A 287 -2.91 13.63 0.35
CA LEU A 287 -4.19 12.98 0.59
C LEU A 287 -5.35 13.96 0.43
N LYS A 288 -5.30 15.11 1.10
CA LYS A 288 -6.29 16.19 0.97
C LYS A 288 -6.46 16.60 -0.49
N THR A 289 -5.37 16.94 -1.18
CA THR A 289 -5.40 17.37 -2.59
C THR A 289 -6.08 16.34 -3.48
N SER A 290 -5.84 15.06 -3.23
CA SER A 290 -6.46 13.96 -3.97
C SER A 290 -7.96 13.85 -3.68
N LEU A 291 -8.37 13.95 -2.40
CA LEU A 291 -9.77 13.90 -2.00
C LEU A 291 -10.58 15.08 -2.57
N GLU A 292 -9.98 16.27 -2.68
CA GLU A 292 -10.58 17.44 -3.31
C GLU A 292 -10.87 17.28 -4.81
N GLN A 293 -10.24 16.29 -5.49
CA GLN A 293 -10.57 15.99 -6.88
C GLN A 293 -11.77 15.04 -7.01
N VAL A 294 -12.09 14.25 -5.98
CA VAL A 294 -13.17 13.25 -6.05
C VAL A 294 -14.54 13.87 -6.40
N PRO A 295 -14.98 15.00 -5.80
CA PRO A 295 -16.22 15.65 -6.20
C PRO A 295 -16.24 16.08 -7.67
N LYS A 296 -15.10 16.56 -8.20
CA LYS A 296 -14.99 17.01 -9.58
C LYS A 296 -15.05 15.83 -10.55
N ILE A 297 -14.34 14.74 -10.23
CA ILE A 297 -14.39 13.49 -11.00
C ILE A 297 -15.83 12.95 -11.00
N LYS A 298 -16.47 12.91 -9.85
CA LYS A 298 -17.87 12.48 -9.71
C LYS A 298 -18.80 13.32 -10.58
N TYR A 299 -18.66 14.65 -10.56
CA TYR A 299 -19.41 15.56 -11.39
C TYR A 299 -19.21 15.30 -12.89
N ILE A 300 -17.95 15.04 -13.33
CA ILE A 300 -17.68 14.70 -14.74
C ILE A 300 -18.39 13.40 -15.13
N LEU A 301 -18.35 12.38 -14.27
CA LEU A 301 -19.06 11.12 -14.53
C LEU A 301 -20.58 11.32 -14.62
N GLN A 302 -21.16 12.20 -13.80
CA GLN A 302 -22.58 12.56 -13.86
C GLN A 302 -22.94 13.32 -15.16
N THR A 303 -22.04 14.15 -15.69
CA THR A 303 -22.27 14.87 -16.94
C THR A 303 -22.22 13.97 -18.18
N LEU A 304 -21.58 12.81 -18.09
CA LEU A 304 -21.64 11.82 -19.16
C LEU A 304 -23.06 11.25 -19.32
N ASP A 305 -23.82 11.17 -18.21
CA ASP A 305 -25.21 10.68 -18.17
C ASP A 305 -25.41 9.33 -18.89
N VAL A 306 -24.47 8.41 -18.68
CA VAL A 306 -24.48 7.08 -19.30
C VAL A 306 -24.41 5.96 -18.26
N PRO A 307 -25.27 4.92 -18.38
CA PRO A 307 -25.34 3.83 -17.39
C PRO A 307 -24.03 3.08 -17.17
N ALA A 308 -23.09 3.18 -18.13
CA ALA A 308 -21.79 2.51 -18.06
C ALA A 308 -20.94 2.98 -16.85
N PHE A 309 -21.21 4.17 -16.30
CA PHE A 309 -20.46 4.76 -15.19
C PHE A 309 -21.24 4.88 -13.87
N ASP A 310 -22.53 4.55 -13.84
CA ASP A 310 -23.39 4.70 -12.64
C ASP A 310 -22.81 4.03 -11.40
N ASP A 311 -22.29 2.81 -11.53
CA ASP A 311 -21.71 2.06 -10.44
C ASP A 311 -20.42 2.71 -9.91
N LEU A 312 -19.62 3.33 -10.76
CA LEU A 312 -18.41 4.05 -10.36
C LEU A 312 -18.77 5.38 -9.70
N GLU A 313 -19.74 6.11 -10.26
CA GLU A 313 -20.22 7.38 -9.68
C GLU A 313 -20.78 7.18 -8.28
N GLN A 314 -21.63 6.17 -8.09
CA GLN A 314 -22.22 5.84 -6.79
C GLN A 314 -21.21 5.35 -5.76
N ALA A 315 -20.14 4.66 -6.19
CA ALA A 315 -19.09 4.17 -5.31
C ALA A 315 -18.11 5.27 -4.85
N LEU A 316 -18.07 6.43 -5.52
CA LEU A 316 -17.16 7.52 -5.15
C LEU A 316 -17.73 8.31 -3.96
N ASP A 317 -17.07 8.17 -2.80
CA ASP A 317 -17.31 9.00 -1.62
C ASP A 317 -16.27 10.13 -1.57
N PRO A 318 -16.68 11.41 -1.59
CA PRO A 318 -15.77 12.56 -1.54
C PRO A 318 -14.95 12.67 -0.26
N LEU A 319 -15.39 12.09 0.86
CA LEU A 319 -14.76 12.19 2.19
C LEU A 319 -14.42 13.65 2.56
N GLU A 320 -15.38 14.55 2.36
CA GLU A 320 -15.20 16.01 2.57
C GLU A 320 -14.84 16.36 4.01
N ASP A 321 -15.33 15.59 4.98
CA ASP A 321 -15.02 15.70 6.39
C ASP A 321 -13.54 15.45 6.67
N VAL A 322 -12.95 14.43 6.03
CA VAL A 322 -11.53 14.09 6.15
C VAL A 322 -10.66 15.15 5.48
N ALA A 323 -11.01 15.55 4.25
CA ALA A 323 -10.30 16.62 3.53
C ALA A 323 -10.34 17.94 4.33
N GLY A 324 -11.51 18.31 4.87
CA GLY A 324 -11.69 19.48 5.71
C GLY A 324 -10.95 19.40 7.05
N LEU A 325 -10.85 18.23 7.66
CA LEU A 325 -10.04 18.02 8.86
C LEU A 325 -8.55 18.30 8.58
N ILE A 326 -8.02 17.71 7.51
CA ILE A 326 -6.61 17.91 7.12
C ILE A 326 -6.36 19.39 6.81
N ASP A 327 -7.27 20.04 6.07
CA ASP A 327 -7.12 21.46 5.73
C ASP A 327 -7.07 22.37 6.97
N ARG A 328 -7.89 22.10 7.96
CA ARG A 328 -7.89 22.88 9.22
C ARG A 328 -6.67 22.58 10.10
N ALA A 329 -6.19 21.31 10.11
CA ALA A 329 -5.19 20.86 11.07
C ALA A 329 -3.75 21.04 10.58
N ILE A 330 -3.49 20.85 9.28
CA ILE A 330 -2.13 20.78 8.73
C ILE A 330 -1.77 22.09 8.02
N ALA A 331 -0.55 22.54 8.23
CA ALA A 331 -0.01 23.72 7.53
C ALA A 331 0.00 23.47 6.00
N PRO A 332 -0.21 24.50 5.14
CA PRO A 332 -0.22 24.34 3.69
C PRO A 332 1.09 23.79 3.12
N GLU A 333 2.21 24.17 3.71
CA GLU A 333 3.57 23.73 3.34
C GLU A 333 4.28 23.14 4.56
N PRO A 334 3.87 21.93 4.99
CA PRO A 334 4.46 21.36 6.19
C PRO A 334 5.89 20.86 5.93
N PRO A 335 6.78 20.91 6.93
CA PRO A 335 8.12 20.35 6.84
C PRO A 335 8.04 18.80 6.65
N ILE A 336 9.13 18.21 6.17
CA ILE A 336 9.22 16.76 6.01
C ILE A 336 9.30 16.07 7.39
N SER A 337 10.12 16.63 8.27
CA SER A 337 10.35 16.08 9.61
C SER A 337 9.41 16.70 10.64
N LEU A 338 8.80 15.88 11.47
CA LEU A 338 8.01 16.33 12.63
C LEU A 338 8.86 17.11 13.64
N THR A 339 10.17 16.82 13.71
CA THR A 339 11.11 17.49 14.62
C THR A 339 11.40 18.95 14.26
N ASP A 340 11.15 19.34 13.00
CA ASP A 340 11.36 20.71 12.54
C ASP A 340 10.28 21.68 13.04
N GLY A 341 9.18 21.16 13.59
CA GLY A 341 8.01 21.93 14.03
C GLY A 341 7.19 22.48 12.85
N GLY A 342 6.12 23.23 13.12
CA GLY A 342 5.34 23.91 12.08
C GLY A 342 4.44 23.01 11.21
N VAL A 343 4.23 21.74 11.60
CA VAL A 343 3.34 20.81 10.87
C VAL A 343 1.87 21.16 11.07
N ILE A 344 1.49 21.48 12.31
CA ILE A 344 0.11 21.87 12.65
C ILE A 344 -0.11 23.34 12.29
N ARG A 345 -1.26 23.64 11.68
CA ARG A 345 -1.66 25.00 11.29
C ARG A 345 -1.87 25.87 12.54
N ASP A 346 -1.48 27.14 12.46
CA ASP A 346 -1.76 28.11 13.51
C ASP A 346 -3.28 28.30 13.65
N GLY A 347 -3.75 28.41 14.89
CA GLY A 347 -5.18 28.51 15.20
C GLY A 347 -5.93 27.17 15.29
N TYR A 348 -5.29 26.04 14.99
CA TYR A 348 -5.91 24.73 15.10
C TYR A 348 -6.00 24.23 16.54
N ASN A 349 -4.91 24.44 17.33
CA ASN A 349 -4.84 24.01 18.71
C ASN A 349 -4.37 25.16 19.60
N HIS A 350 -5.26 25.70 20.43
CA HIS A 350 -5.01 26.84 21.30
C HIS A 350 -3.80 26.66 22.21
N GLN A 351 -3.64 25.46 22.81
CA GLN A 351 -2.51 25.18 23.71
C GLN A 351 -1.17 25.19 22.96
N LEU A 352 -1.15 24.68 21.73
CA LEU A 352 0.06 24.71 20.88
C LEU A 352 0.40 26.16 20.50
N ASP A 353 -0.62 26.96 20.18
CA ASP A 353 -0.42 28.37 19.84
C ASP A 353 0.08 29.18 21.04
N GLU A 354 -0.41 28.88 22.25
CA GLU A 354 0.14 29.44 23.49
C GLU A 354 1.62 29.09 23.70
N TYR A 355 1.99 27.82 23.50
CA TYR A 355 3.40 27.41 23.60
C TYR A 355 4.29 28.08 22.53
N ARG A 356 3.81 28.23 21.30
CA ARG A 356 4.51 28.97 20.26
C ARG A 356 4.68 30.46 20.61
N GLY A 357 3.60 31.05 21.10
CA GLY A 357 3.60 32.44 21.57
C GLY A 357 4.59 32.64 22.73
N ALA A 358 4.59 31.72 23.70
CA ALA A 358 5.53 31.76 24.81
C ALA A 358 6.98 31.59 24.37
N MET A 359 7.26 30.74 23.38
CA MET A 359 8.62 30.59 22.81
C MET A 359 9.08 31.86 22.08
N GLN A 360 8.20 32.51 21.29
CA GLN A 360 8.50 33.74 20.59
C GLN A 360 8.63 34.90 21.55
N ASN A 361 7.69 35.04 22.46
CA ASN A 361 7.70 36.12 23.48
C ASN A 361 8.81 35.92 24.52
N GLY A 362 9.21 34.67 24.82
CA GLY A 362 10.33 34.39 25.70
C GLY A 362 11.65 34.94 25.19
N LYS A 363 11.89 34.90 23.88
CA LYS A 363 13.05 35.57 23.25
C LYS A 363 12.95 37.08 23.36
N GLN A 364 11.78 37.64 23.13
CA GLN A 364 11.54 39.08 23.27
C GLN A 364 11.64 39.48 24.73
N TRP A 365 11.06 38.76 25.65
CA TRP A 365 11.15 39.02 27.08
C TRP A 365 12.60 39.00 27.59
N ILE A 366 13.42 38.02 27.16
CA ILE A 366 14.86 37.98 27.47
C ILE A 366 15.57 39.19 26.88
N ALA A 367 15.29 39.60 25.66
CA ALA A 367 15.85 40.75 25.03
C ALA A 367 15.48 42.06 25.78
N ASP A 368 14.19 42.18 26.16
CA ASP A 368 13.68 43.32 26.93
C ASP A 368 14.31 43.39 28.35
N LEU A 369 14.43 42.22 29.01
CA LEU A 369 15.08 42.11 30.31
C LEU A 369 16.58 42.50 30.22
N GLN A 370 17.28 42.02 29.18
CA GLN A 370 18.66 42.35 28.92
C GLN A 370 18.86 43.86 28.68
N GLU A 371 17.93 44.49 27.98
CA GLU A 371 17.94 45.94 27.78
C GLU A 371 17.65 46.72 29.07
N GLN A 372 16.70 46.25 29.90
CA GLN A 372 16.38 46.83 31.19
C GLN A 372 17.58 46.76 32.15
N GLU A 373 18.20 45.58 32.26
CA GLU A 373 19.39 45.39 33.09
C GLU A 373 20.58 46.25 32.61
N ARG A 374 20.73 46.33 31.28
CA ARG A 374 21.77 47.20 30.70
C ARG A 374 21.54 48.68 31.02
N ARG A 375 20.30 49.15 31.10
CA ARG A 375 19.93 50.50 31.47
C ARG A 375 20.08 50.74 32.99
N ALA A 376 19.89 49.71 33.79
CA ALA A 376 20.00 49.82 35.26
C ALA A 376 21.43 49.71 35.80
N THR A 377 22.28 48.95 35.06
CA THR A 377 23.67 48.71 35.52
C THR A 377 24.72 49.55 34.78
N GLY A 378 24.35 50.25 33.73
CA GLY A 378 25.23 51.11 32.92
C GLY A 378 25.89 50.34 31.80
#